data_b0c09549783e5dbb6fac54560f0e18e1
#
_entry.id   b0c09549783e5dbb6fac54560f0e18e1
#
_cell.length_a   1.000
_cell.length_b   1.000
_cell.length_c   1.000
_cell.angle_alpha   90.00
_cell.angle_beta   90.00
_cell.angle_gamma   90.00
#
_symmetry.space_group_name_H-M   'P 1'
#
loop_
_entity.id
_entity.type
_entity.pdbx_description
1 polymer ?
#
loop_
_entity_poly.entity_id
_entity_poly.type
_entity_poly.pdbx_seq_one_letter_code
_entity_poly.pdbx_strand_id
1 'polypeptide(L)'
;FSMGHMMWGWPLPRWFDGNHIAMGLVQLLLAGIVMVINQKFFISGFKGLIHRAPNMDTLVALGSGASFVYSTYALFAMTDAQMHGDMDAVMSYMHDFYFESAAMILALITVGKMLEARSKGKTTDALKGLMKLAPKTAVVIRGEKEVQVSIEQVQKGDCFVVKPGENIPVDGEVIE
;
A
#
# COMPACT_ATOMS: atom_id res chain seq x y z
N PHE A 1 -21.34 4.56 5.60
CA PHE A 1 -22.36 5.59 5.91
C PHE A 1 -23.69 5.22 5.27
N SER A 2 -23.81 5.14 3.95
CA SER A 2 -25.03 4.77 3.22
C SER A 2 -25.43 3.31 3.47
N MET A 3 -24.52 2.37 3.34
CA MET A 3 -24.75 0.96 3.66
C MET A 3 -25.18 0.73 5.11
N GLY A 4 -24.59 1.44 6.07
CA GLY A 4 -24.96 1.34 7.47
C GLY A 4 -26.38 1.81 7.75
N HIS A 5 -26.84 2.85 7.06
CA HIS A 5 -28.22 3.32 7.16
C HIS A 5 -29.20 2.35 6.49
N MET A 6 -28.88 1.87 5.26
CA MET A 6 -29.75 0.94 4.54
C MET A 6 -29.88 -0.44 5.19
N MET A 7 -28.76 -0.97 5.75
CA MET A 7 -28.77 -2.33 6.32
C MET A 7 -29.05 -2.40 7.82
N TRP A 8 -28.65 -1.39 8.57
CA TRP A 8 -28.74 -1.41 10.05
C TRP A 8 -29.57 -0.26 10.63
N GLY A 9 -30.18 0.59 9.79
CA GLY A 9 -31.08 1.64 10.24
C GLY A 9 -30.40 2.66 11.18
N TRP A 10 -29.11 2.93 10.97
CA TRP A 10 -28.41 3.94 11.79
C TRP A 10 -29.07 5.29 11.68
N PRO A 11 -29.30 6.00 12.83
CA PRO A 11 -29.95 7.29 12.81
C PRO A 11 -29.11 8.30 12.04
N LEU A 12 -29.69 8.82 10.96
CA LEU A 12 -29.13 9.95 10.23
C LEU A 12 -29.64 11.27 10.80
N PRO A 13 -28.86 12.36 10.73
CA PRO A 13 -29.35 13.68 11.03
C PRO A 13 -30.58 14.02 10.16
N ARG A 14 -31.56 14.73 10.73
CA ARG A 14 -32.83 15.07 10.07
C ARG A 14 -32.68 15.78 8.72
N TRP A 15 -31.51 16.36 8.43
CA TRP A 15 -31.21 17.06 7.18
C TRP A 15 -31.09 16.12 5.96
N PHE A 16 -30.94 14.82 6.21
CA PHE A 16 -30.83 13.80 5.17
C PHE A 16 -32.18 13.09 4.89
N ASP A 17 -33.18 13.32 5.73
CA ASP A 17 -34.51 12.71 5.54
C ASP A 17 -35.15 13.27 4.27
N GLY A 18 -35.25 12.47 3.22
CA GLY A 18 -35.78 12.83 1.92
C GLY A 18 -34.87 13.68 1.02
N ASN A 19 -33.65 14.02 1.49
CA ASN A 19 -32.71 14.81 0.71
C ASN A 19 -31.60 13.92 0.13
N HIS A 20 -31.91 13.20 -0.95
CA HIS A 20 -31.03 12.26 -1.63
C HIS A 20 -29.78 12.95 -2.23
N ILE A 21 -29.92 14.22 -2.67
CA ILE A 21 -28.80 15.01 -3.19
C ILE A 21 -27.78 15.30 -2.10
N ALA A 22 -28.23 15.69 -0.92
CA ALA A 22 -27.31 15.95 0.21
C ALA A 22 -26.54 14.69 0.59
N MET A 23 -27.17 13.52 0.57
CA MET A 23 -26.52 12.24 0.81
C MET A 23 -25.46 11.95 -0.25
N GLY A 24 -25.78 12.14 -1.54
CA GLY A 24 -24.83 11.97 -2.65
C GLY A 24 -23.65 12.93 -2.57
N LEU A 25 -23.86 14.19 -2.18
CA LEU A 25 -22.79 15.18 -1.99
C LEU A 25 -21.83 14.78 -0.85
N VAL A 26 -22.36 14.29 0.26
CA VAL A 26 -21.50 13.82 1.37
C VAL A 26 -20.68 12.62 0.94
N GLN A 27 -21.26 11.67 0.21
CA GLN A 27 -20.55 10.52 -0.34
C GLN A 27 -19.45 10.96 -1.32
N LEU A 28 -19.74 11.90 -2.20
CA LEU A 28 -18.77 12.48 -3.13
C LEU A 28 -17.59 13.12 -2.39
N LEU A 29 -17.87 13.94 -1.35
CA LEU A 29 -16.83 14.58 -0.55
C LEU A 29 -15.97 13.56 0.18
N LEU A 30 -16.58 12.57 0.82
CA LEU A 30 -15.84 11.52 1.55
C LEU A 30 -15.00 10.68 0.59
N ALA A 31 -15.55 10.25 -0.54
CA ALA A 31 -14.81 9.52 -1.56
C ALA A 31 -13.66 10.37 -2.13
N GLY A 32 -13.90 11.65 -2.39
CA GLY A 32 -12.87 12.59 -2.85
C GLY A 32 -11.72 12.72 -1.85
N ILE A 33 -12.01 12.84 -0.56
CA ILE A 33 -10.99 12.87 0.50
C ILE A 33 -10.15 11.58 0.48
N VAL A 34 -10.79 10.41 0.40
CA VAL A 34 -10.10 9.12 0.33
C VAL A 34 -9.21 9.06 -0.92
N MET A 35 -9.68 9.55 -2.07
CA MET A 35 -8.89 9.60 -3.30
C MET A 35 -7.68 10.52 -3.18
N VAL A 36 -7.83 11.68 -2.56
CA VAL A 36 -6.72 12.64 -2.32
C VAL A 36 -5.67 12.04 -1.38
N ILE A 37 -6.07 11.36 -0.31
CA ILE A 37 -5.15 10.67 0.59
C ILE A 37 -4.38 9.59 -0.17
N ASN A 38 -5.04 8.89 -1.08
CA ASN A 38 -4.49 7.79 -1.87
C ASN A 38 -3.99 8.21 -3.26
N GLN A 39 -3.72 9.49 -3.50
CA GLN A 39 -3.28 10.03 -4.81
C GLN A 39 -2.07 9.31 -5.41
N LYS A 40 -1.23 8.68 -4.59
CA LYS A 40 -0.05 7.93 -5.04
C LYS A 40 -0.42 6.80 -6.01
N PHE A 41 -1.55 6.13 -5.80
CA PHE A 41 -2.03 5.08 -6.70
C PHE A 41 -2.41 5.64 -8.07
N PHE A 42 -3.03 6.83 -8.10
CA PHE A 42 -3.40 7.49 -9.35
C PHE A 42 -2.16 7.96 -10.12
N ILE A 43 -1.19 8.56 -9.43
CA ILE A 43 0.06 9.03 -10.05
C ILE A 43 0.87 7.84 -10.58
N SER A 44 1.04 6.78 -9.78
CA SER A 44 1.77 5.57 -10.17
C SER A 44 1.04 4.84 -11.31
N GLY A 45 -0.28 4.71 -11.20
CA GLY A 45 -1.11 4.06 -12.21
C GLY A 45 -1.09 4.78 -13.55
N PHE A 46 -1.19 6.11 -13.55
CA PHE A 46 -1.15 6.92 -14.77
C PHE A 46 0.23 6.90 -15.42
N LYS A 47 1.31 6.96 -14.63
CA LYS A 47 2.67 6.77 -15.15
C LYS A 47 2.86 5.40 -15.77
N GLY A 48 2.34 4.32 -15.14
CA GLY A 48 2.39 2.98 -15.68
C GLY A 48 1.68 2.87 -17.03
N LEU A 49 0.54 3.55 -17.18
CA LEU A 49 -0.20 3.58 -18.43
C LEU A 49 0.56 4.29 -19.56
N ILE A 50 1.13 5.47 -19.27
CA ILE A 50 1.93 6.25 -20.25
C ILE A 50 3.15 5.47 -20.72
N HIS A 51 3.85 4.78 -19.82
CA HIS A 51 5.05 4.00 -20.14
C HIS A 51 4.73 2.61 -20.72
N ARG A 52 3.45 2.32 -21.04
CA ARG A 52 2.99 1.02 -21.54
C ARG A 52 3.39 -0.17 -20.65
N ALA A 53 3.57 0.09 -19.37
CA ALA A 53 3.86 -0.90 -18.33
C ALA A 53 2.77 -0.85 -17.24
N PRO A 54 1.54 -1.28 -17.57
CA PRO A 54 0.43 -1.25 -16.60
C PRO A 54 0.80 -2.14 -15.41
N ASN A 55 0.58 -1.62 -14.22
CA ASN A 55 0.81 -2.30 -12.96
C ASN A 55 -0.49 -2.41 -12.16
N MET A 56 -0.42 -3.04 -10.99
CA MET A 56 -1.57 -3.17 -10.09
C MET A 56 -2.17 -1.80 -9.70
N ASP A 57 -1.33 -0.77 -9.54
CA ASP A 57 -1.78 0.59 -9.23
C ASP A 57 -2.60 1.20 -10.39
N THR A 58 -2.27 0.84 -11.65
CA THR A 58 -3.03 1.24 -12.84
C THR A 58 -4.46 0.70 -12.79
N LEU A 59 -4.62 -0.59 -12.44
CA LEU A 59 -5.93 -1.21 -12.34
C LEU A 59 -6.78 -0.57 -11.24
N VAL A 60 -6.17 -0.31 -10.08
CA VAL A 60 -6.82 0.36 -8.94
C VAL A 60 -7.24 1.78 -9.31
N ALA A 61 -6.36 2.55 -9.94
CA ALA A 61 -6.65 3.92 -10.37
C ALA A 61 -7.78 3.97 -11.40
N LEU A 62 -7.81 3.04 -12.33
CA LEU A 62 -8.83 2.97 -13.37
C LEU A 62 -10.20 2.57 -12.80
N GLY A 63 -10.24 1.54 -11.94
CA GLY A 63 -11.48 1.08 -11.31
C GLY A 63 -12.09 2.12 -10.36
N SER A 64 -11.29 2.67 -9.45
CA SER A 64 -11.77 3.70 -8.52
C SER A 64 -12.07 5.03 -9.21
N GLY A 65 -11.28 5.41 -10.20
CA GLY A 65 -11.52 6.63 -10.99
C GLY A 65 -12.79 6.54 -11.83
N ALA A 66 -13.01 5.44 -12.53
CA ALA A 66 -14.23 5.21 -13.32
C ALA A 66 -15.47 5.22 -12.43
N SER A 67 -15.44 4.53 -11.28
CA SER A 67 -16.54 4.52 -10.30
C SER A 67 -16.86 5.92 -9.79
N PHE A 68 -15.84 6.72 -9.51
CA PHE A 68 -16.02 8.09 -9.02
C PHE A 68 -16.62 9.01 -10.10
N VAL A 69 -16.10 8.95 -11.33
CA VAL A 69 -16.58 9.76 -12.45
C VAL A 69 -18.03 9.40 -12.80
N TYR A 70 -18.34 8.11 -12.87
CA TYR A 70 -19.70 7.65 -13.14
C TYR A 70 -20.68 8.09 -12.05
N SER A 71 -20.32 7.95 -10.78
CA SER A 71 -21.16 8.39 -9.66
C SER A 71 -21.34 9.90 -9.63
N THR A 72 -20.34 10.66 -10.03
CA THR A 72 -20.46 12.11 -10.18
C THR A 72 -21.45 12.47 -11.28
N TYR A 73 -21.37 11.79 -12.43
CA TYR A 73 -22.36 11.94 -13.51
C TYR A 73 -23.78 11.59 -13.03
N ALA A 74 -23.95 10.46 -12.35
CA ALA A 74 -25.24 10.03 -11.79
C ALA A 74 -25.80 11.04 -10.79
N LEU A 75 -24.96 11.68 -9.96
CA LEU A 75 -25.37 12.74 -9.04
C LEU A 75 -25.88 13.97 -9.79
N PHE A 76 -25.24 14.43 -10.86
CA PHE A 76 -25.72 15.52 -11.69
C PHE A 76 -27.04 15.16 -12.40
N ALA A 77 -27.14 13.96 -12.95
CA ALA A 77 -28.38 13.49 -13.59
C ALA A 77 -29.54 13.40 -12.59
N MET A 78 -29.27 12.96 -11.35
CA MET A 78 -30.26 12.94 -10.27
C MET A 78 -30.74 14.34 -9.91
N THR A 79 -29.85 15.33 -9.92
CA THR A 79 -30.21 16.72 -9.67
C THR A 79 -31.17 17.26 -10.72
N ASP A 80 -30.90 16.93 -12.00
CA ASP A 80 -31.77 17.31 -13.12
C ASP A 80 -33.16 16.62 -13.03
N ALA A 81 -33.17 15.32 -12.75
CA ALA A 81 -34.41 14.54 -12.53
C ALA A 81 -35.27 15.12 -11.39
N GLN A 82 -34.63 15.55 -10.30
CA GLN A 82 -35.33 16.16 -9.17
C GLN A 82 -35.96 17.52 -9.54
N MET A 83 -35.29 18.32 -10.37
CA MET A 83 -35.86 19.57 -10.88
C MET A 83 -37.11 19.35 -11.78
N HIS A 84 -37.18 18.24 -12.48
CA HIS A 84 -38.32 17.87 -13.31
C HIS A 84 -39.40 17.06 -12.54
N GLY A 85 -39.20 16.79 -11.27
CA GLY A 85 -40.16 16.09 -10.41
C GLY A 85 -40.29 14.57 -10.68
N ASP A 86 -39.34 14.00 -11.39
CA ASP A 86 -39.28 12.57 -11.70
C ASP A 86 -38.62 11.78 -10.55
N MET A 87 -39.45 11.40 -9.57
CA MET A 87 -38.99 10.67 -8.39
C MET A 87 -38.51 9.26 -8.69
N ASP A 88 -39.01 8.62 -9.74
CA ASP A 88 -38.61 7.28 -10.14
C ASP A 88 -37.19 7.32 -10.71
N ALA A 89 -36.87 8.31 -11.52
CA ALA A 89 -35.51 8.54 -12.02
C ALA A 89 -34.54 8.91 -10.88
N VAL A 90 -34.94 9.72 -9.90
CA VAL A 90 -34.13 10.06 -8.72
C VAL A 90 -33.76 8.81 -7.92
N MET A 91 -34.73 7.92 -7.67
CA MET A 91 -34.48 6.64 -6.98
C MET A 91 -33.55 5.74 -7.77
N SER A 92 -33.70 5.65 -9.09
CA SER A 92 -32.82 4.86 -9.95
C SER A 92 -31.38 5.35 -9.88
N TYR A 93 -31.14 6.65 -10.04
CA TYR A 93 -29.78 7.23 -9.95
C TYR A 93 -29.16 7.10 -8.54
N MET A 94 -29.96 7.09 -7.48
CA MET A 94 -29.48 6.87 -6.13
C MET A 94 -28.90 5.47 -5.95
N HIS A 95 -29.47 4.44 -6.60
CA HIS A 95 -28.93 3.09 -6.60
C HIS A 95 -27.66 2.94 -7.44
N ASP A 96 -27.43 3.87 -8.37
CA ASP A 96 -26.27 3.87 -9.26
C ASP A 96 -25.04 4.58 -8.69
N PHE A 97 -25.05 4.95 -7.39
CA PHE A 97 -23.90 5.55 -6.75
C PHE A 97 -22.85 4.51 -6.39
N TYR A 98 -21.70 4.60 -7.02
CA TYR A 98 -20.52 3.78 -6.76
C TYR A 98 -19.41 4.48 -5.98
N PHE A 99 -19.72 5.59 -5.29
CA PHE A 99 -18.76 6.31 -4.44
C PHE A 99 -18.18 5.41 -3.34
N GLU A 100 -19.02 4.58 -2.74
CA GLU A 100 -18.59 3.63 -1.72
C GLU A 100 -17.65 2.58 -2.31
N SER A 101 -17.93 2.09 -3.53
CA SER A 101 -17.06 1.14 -4.23
C SER A 101 -15.69 1.75 -4.52
N ALA A 102 -15.64 3.00 -4.98
CA ALA A 102 -14.39 3.71 -5.22
C ALA A 102 -13.56 3.83 -3.93
N ALA A 103 -14.18 4.25 -2.83
CA ALA A 103 -13.52 4.36 -1.53
C ALA A 103 -13.10 3.00 -0.96
N MET A 104 -13.93 1.97 -1.12
CA MET A 104 -13.66 0.62 -0.65
C MET A 104 -12.46 0.00 -1.36
N ILE A 105 -12.36 0.14 -2.68
CA ILE A 105 -11.22 -0.33 -3.48
C ILE A 105 -9.92 0.28 -2.93
N LEU A 106 -9.90 1.59 -2.72
CA LEU A 106 -8.72 2.29 -2.20
C LEU A 106 -8.39 1.91 -0.76
N ALA A 107 -9.39 1.75 0.10
CA ALA A 107 -9.19 1.32 1.47
C ALA A 107 -8.61 -0.09 1.55
N LEU A 108 -9.19 -1.06 0.83
CA LEU A 108 -8.73 -2.44 0.84
C LEU A 108 -7.31 -2.58 0.30
N ILE A 109 -6.97 -1.89 -0.80
CA ILE A 109 -5.62 -1.95 -1.34
C ILE A 109 -4.60 -1.30 -0.40
N THR A 110 -4.98 -0.23 0.29
CA THR A 110 -4.13 0.42 1.29
C THR A 110 -3.84 -0.51 2.47
N VAL A 111 -4.87 -1.19 2.98
CA VAL A 111 -4.71 -2.22 4.02
C VAL A 111 -3.82 -3.36 3.52
N GLY A 112 -4.05 -3.85 2.30
CA GLY A 112 -3.22 -4.88 1.68
C GLY A 112 -1.75 -4.50 1.61
N LYS A 113 -1.45 -3.29 1.12
CA LYS A 113 -0.06 -2.77 1.07
C LYS A 113 0.56 -2.55 2.46
N MET A 114 -0.24 -2.15 3.44
CA MET A 114 0.23 -2.05 4.83
C MET A 114 0.63 -3.41 5.38
N LEU A 115 -0.18 -4.44 5.17
CA LEU A 115 0.12 -5.81 5.61
C LEU A 115 1.35 -6.37 4.89
N GLU A 116 1.47 -6.14 3.58
CA GLU A 116 2.64 -6.52 2.77
C GLU A 116 3.92 -5.86 3.31
N ALA A 117 3.90 -4.56 3.54
CA ALA A 117 5.04 -3.81 4.08
C ALA A 117 5.46 -4.34 5.47
N ARG A 118 4.47 -4.66 6.32
CA ARG A 118 4.71 -5.22 7.65
C ARG A 118 5.33 -6.62 7.59
N SER A 119 4.87 -7.45 6.66
CA SER A 119 5.44 -8.79 6.44
C SER A 119 6.87 -8.72 5.92
N LYS A 120 7.12 -7.88 4.91
CA LYS A 120 8.46 -7.66 4.35
C LYS A 120 9.43 -7.08 5.38
N GLY A 121 8.97 -6.17 6.25
CA GLY A 121 9.78 -5.60 7.33
C GLY A 121 10.30 -6.68 8.29
N LYS A 122 9.46 -7.59 8.72
CA LYS A 122 9.85 -8.70 9.61
C LYS A 122 10.91 -9.61 8.97
N THR A 123 10.80 -9.92 7.69
CA THR A 123 11.78 -10.73 6.96
C THR A 123 13.12 -10.01 6.85
N THR A 124 13.09 -8.73 6.52
CA THR A 124 14.31 -7.91 6.42
C THR A 124 15.02 -7.77 7.77
N ASP A 125 14.28 -7.64 8.87
CA ASP A 125 14.87 -7.54 10.20
C ASP A 125 15.51 -8.86 10.63
N ALA A 126 14.92 -10.00 10.27
CA ALA A 126 15.53 -11.32 10.49
C ALA A 126 16.85 -11.48 9.71
N LEU A 127 16.87 -11.09 8.45
CA LEU A 127 18.09 -11.09 7.63
C LEU A 127 19.16 -10.15 8.18
N LYS A 128 18.81 -8.95 8.60
CA LYS A 128 19.73 -8.01 9.27
C LYS A 128 20.27 -8.57 10.58
N GLY A 129 19.45 -9.33 11.33
CA GLY A 129 19.87 -10.05 12.51
C GLY A 129 20.99 -11.04 12.22
N LEU A 130 20.84 -11.84 11.15
CA LEU A 130 21.87 -12.78 10.70
C LEU A 130 23.13 -12.05 10.21
N MET A 131 23.00 -10.97 9.45
CA MET A 131 24.14 -10.16 9.00
C MET A 131 24.94 -9.53 10.14
N LYS A 132 24.29 -9.22 11.28
CA LYS A 132 24.99 -8.73 12.48
C LYS A 132 25.85 -9.79 13.16
N LEU A 133 25.58 -11.07 12.92
CA LEU A 133 26.39 -12.18 13.43
C LEU A 133 27.65 -12.42 12.60
N ALA A 134 27.74 -11.87 11.40
CA ALA A 134 28.96 -11.95 10.58
C ALA A 134 30.07 -11.14 11.27
N PRO A 135 31.24 -11.75 11.51
CA PRO A 135 32.36 -11.04 12.12
C PRO A 135 32.86 -9.92 11.20
N LYS A 136 33.27 -8.82 11.80
CA LYS A 136 33.79 -7.66 11.05
C LYS A 136 35.31 -7.67 10.97
N THR A 137 35.96 -8.50 11.75
CA THR A 137 37.43 -8.64 11.85
C THR A 137 37.81 -10.08 11.76
N ALA A 138 39.00 -10.36 11.28
CA ALA A 138 39.66 -11.66 11.27
C ALA A 138 41.04 -11.57 11.94
N VAL A 139 41.46 -12.64 12.57
CA VAL A 139 42.83 -12.77 13.10
C VAL A 139 43.65 -13.50 12.04
N VAL A 140 44.51 -12.77 11.36
CA VAL A 140 45.36 -13.31 10.29
C VAL A 140 46.79 -13.50 10.80
N ILE A 141 47.42 -14.60 10.39
CA ILE A 141 48.82 -14.87 10.69
C ILE A 141 49.70 -14.17 9.65
N ARG A 142 50.40 -13.16 10.03
CA ARG A 142 51.40 -12.48 9.18
C ARG A 142 52.79 -12.67 9.76
N GLY A 143 53.59 -13.54 9.17
CA GLY A 143 54.83 -14.03 9.73
C GLY A 143 54.59 -14.96 10.92
N GLU A 144 55.14 -14.68 12.08
CA GLU A 144 54.91 -15.46 13.30
C GLU A 144 53.95 -14.78 14.31
N LYS A 145 53.21 -13.76 13.87
CA LYS A 145 52.33 -12.96 14.75
C LYS A 145 50.88 -13.00 14.27
N GLU A 146 49.99 -13.18 15.25
CA GLU A 146 48.54 -12.98 15.03
C GLU A 146 48.25 -11.47 14.98
N VAL A 147 47.62 -11.02 13.89
CA VAL A 147 47.22 -9.63 13.67
C VAL A 147 45.73 -9.56 13.37
N GLN A 148 45.01 -8.78 14.17
CA GLN A 148 43.61 -8.55 13.93
C GLN A 148 43.43 -7.52 12.79
N VAL A 149 42.75 -7.90 11.74
CA VAL A 149 42.50 -7.05 10.56
C VAL A 149 41.00 -6.98 10.24
N SER A 150 40.57 -5.95 9.53
CA SER A 150 39.24 -5.90 8.98
C SER A 150 39.06 -7.00 7.92
N ILE A 151 37.87 -7.57 7.80
CA ILE A 151 37.59 -8.60 6.79
C ILE A 151 37.93 -8.13 5.38
N GLU A 152 37.74 -6.83 5.09
CA GLU A 152 38.06 -6.21 3.80
C GLU A 152 39.57 -6.25 3.46
N GLN A 153 40.42 -6.46 4.46
CA GLN A 153 41.87 -6.51 4.34
C GLN A 153 42.43 -7.93 4.23
N VAL A 154 41.56 -8.93 4.36
CA VAL A 154 41.94 -10.35 4.17
C VAL A 154 42.09 -10.65 2.69
N GLN A 155 43.20 -11.21 2.29
CA GLN A 155 43.50 -11.56 0.90
C GLN A 155 43.52 -13.06 0.69
N LYS A 156 43.33 -13.46 -0.58
CA LYS A 156 43.43 -14.87 -0.95
C LYS A 156 44.84 -15.39 -0.67
N GLY A 157 44.91 -16.45 0.14
CA GLY A 157 46.17 -17.06 0.57
C GLY A 157 46.61 -16.65 1.98
N ASP A 158 45.89 -15.73 2.64
CA ASP A 158 46.12 -15.45 4.04
C ASP A 158 45.65 -16.62 4.92
N CYS A 159 46.44 -16.99 5.94
CA CYS A 159 46.06 -17.93 6.97
C CYS A 159 45.39 -17.15 8.11
N PHE A 160 44.25 -17.59 8.58
CA PHE A 160 43.53 -16.98 9.70
C PHE A 160 43.20 -18.01 10.78
N VAL A 161 43.16 -17.57 12.02
CA VAL A 161 42.88 -18.40 13.21
C VAL A 161 41.44 -18.14 13.66
N VAL A 162 40.73 -19.25 13.91
CA VAL A 162 39.37 -19.22 14.49
C VAL A 162 39.41 -20.05 15.78
N LYS A 163 39.09 -19.43 16.88
CA LYS A 163 39.06 -20.12 18.18
C LYS A 163 37.67 -20.75 18.41
N PRO A 164 37.57 -21.79 19.24
CA PRO A 164 36.31 -22.38 19.61
C PRO A 164 35.31 -21.33 20.13
N GLY A 165 34.11 -21.28 19.51
CA GLY A 165 33.07 -20.31 19.84
C GLY A 165 33.11 -19.01 18.99
N GLU A 166 34.09 -18.81 18.14
CA GLU A 166 34.18 -17.69 17.24
C GLU A 166 33.52 -18.03 15.88
N ASN A 167 33.08 -17.00 15.17
CA ASN A 167 32.54 -17.16 13.83
C ASN A 167 33.67 -17.19 12.79
N ILE A 168 33.53 -18.02 11.77
CA ILE A 168 34.46 -18.07 10.64
C ILE A 168 34.30 -16.77 9.85
N PRO A 169 35.39 -15.98 9.67
CA PRO A 169 35.29 -14.64 9.10
C PRO A 169 35.11 -14.63 7.58
N VAL A 170 35.73 -15.56 6.88
CA VAL A 170 35.72 -15.70 5.42
C VAL A 170 35.75 -17.17 5.02
N ASP A 171 35.42 -17.48 3.78
CA ASP A 171 35.55 -18.83 3.26
C ASP A 171 37.02 -19.24 3.23
N GLY A 172 37.30 -20.46 3.63
CA GLY A 172 38.66 -20.99 3.69
C GLY A 172 38.71 -22.49 3.75
N GLU A 173 39.90 -23.04 3.63
CA GLU A 173 40.20 -24.45 3.78
C GLU A 173 40.89 -24.70 5.12
N VAL A 174 40.43 -25.70 5.87
CA VAL A 174 41.02 -26.07 7.14
C VAL A 174 42.34 -26.78 6.91
N ILE A 175 43.40 -26.22 7.48
CA ILE A 175 44.78 -26.78 7.35
C ILE A 175 45.30 -27.39 8.66
N GLU A 176 44.71 -27.00 9.80
CA GLU A 176 45.13 -27.54 11.13
C GLU A 176 43.96 -27.59 12.09
#